data_6809a7d9099a2481ae669339c6ff971c
#
_entry.id   6809a7d9099a2481ae669339c6ff971c
#
_cell.length_a   1.000
_cell.length_b   1.000
_cell.length_c   1.000
_cell.angle_alpha   90.00
_cell.angle_beta   90.00
_cell.angle_gamma   90.00
#
_symmetry.space_group_name_H-M   'P 1'
#
loop_
_entity.id
_entity.type
_entity.pdbx_description
1 polymer ?
#
loop_
_entity_poly.entity_id
_entity_poly.type
_entity_poly.pdbx_seq_one_letter_code
_entity_poly.pdbx_strand_id
1 'polypeptide(L)'
;TQALARGARDRGAEIYRNTTVTAIERSDSGSWKVTTDKGEITCEHIVSATGNFARKTGKMVGLNIPVIPVEHQYIVTEAHPDIKARQADGALEMGVLRDSDGQWYMREEAGGLILGPYEKGAPACYVDGPSDESEYELFQEDLERLEPHILSAMERVPAFGEVGVKKVYNGAIAYTPDGSPIVGPAWD
;
A
#
# COMPACT_ATOMS: atom_id res chain seq x y z
N THR A 1 -3.86 -10.34 3.71
CA THR A 1 -4.46 -10.45 2.36
C THR A 1 -4.72 -11.91 1.99
N GLN A 2 -3.76 -12.84 2.09
CA GLN A 2 -3.91 -14.24 1.67
C GLN A 2 -5.03 -14.98 2.41
N ALA A 3 -5.20 -14.75 3.74
CA ALA A 3 -6.28 -15.34 4.52
C ALA A 3 -7.66 -14.87 4.03
N LEU A 4 -7.81 -13.59 3.70
CA LEU A 4 -9.05 -13.05 3.14
C LEU A 4 -9.35 -13.64 1.74
N ALA A 5 -8.34 -13.77 0.89
CA ALA A 5 -8.50 -14.40 -0.42
C ALA A 5 -8.92 -15.87 -0.30
N ARG A 6 -8.35 -16.61 0.65
CA ARG A 6 -8.77 -17.98 0.94
C ARG A 6 -10.23 -18.04 1.41
N GLY A 7 -10.59 -17.20 2.40
CA GLY A 7 -11.95 -17.13 2.90
C GLY A 7 -12.99 -16.72 1.85
N ALA A 8 -12.62 -15.92 0.87
CA ALA A 8 -13.46 -15.58 -0.26
C ALA A 8 -13.70 -16.80 -1.16
N ARG A 9 -12.64 -17.53 -1.52
CA ARG A 9 -12.76 -18.77 -2.32
C ARG A 9 -13.61 -19.82 -1.63
N ASP A 10 -13.41 -20.01 -0.32
CA ASP A 10 -14.19 -20.98 0.48
C ASP A 10 -15.70 -20.64 0.51
N ARG A 11 -16.06 -19.40 0.13
CA ARG A 11 -17.44 -18.91 -0.04
C ARG A 11 -17.90 -18.80 -1.49
N GLY A 12 -17.16 -19.35 -2.43
CA GLY A 12 -17.52 -19.42 -3.84
C GLY A 12 -17.05 -18.26 -4.71
N ALA A 13 -16.22 -17.34 -4.18
CA ALA A 13 -15.62 -16.32 -5.03
C ALA A 13 -14.53 -16.90 -5.93
N GLU A 14 -14.57 -16.56 -7.20
CA GLU A 14 -13.52 -16.90 -8.16
C GLU A 14 -12.44 -15.81 -8.12
N ILE A 15 -11.17 -16.20 -8.10
CA ILE A 15 -10.03 -15.27 -8.09
C ILE A 15 -9.10 -15.62 -9.23
N TYR A 16 -9.03 -14.73 -10.20
CA TYR A 16 -8.17 -14.84 -11.37
C TYR A 16 -6.92 -13.99 -11.16
N ARG A 17 -5.78 -14.67 -10.96
CA ARG A 17 -4.47 -14.01 -10.81
C ARG A 17 -3.81 -13.83 -12.16
N ASN A 18 -2.91 -12.84 -12.25
CA ASN A 18 -2.17 -12.53 -13.48
C ASN A 18 -3.14 -12.37 -14.67
N THR A 19 -4.23 -11.63 -14.44
CA THR A 19 -5.29 -11.38 -15.40
C THR A 19 -5.55 -9.89 -15.42
N THR A 20 -5.14 -9.25 -16.51
CA THR A 20 -5.20 -7.80 -16.66
C THR A 20 -6.51 -7.37 -17.29
N VAL A 21 -7.22 -6.45 -16.65
CA VAL A 21 -8.41 -5.81 -17.24
C VAL A 21 -7.94 -4.78 -18.27
N THR A 22 -8.41 -4.93 -19.50
CA THR A 22 -8.02 -4.08 -20.64
C THR A 22 -9.13 -3.13 -21.08
N ALA A 23 -10.39 -3.47 -20.83
CA ALA A 23 -11.53 -2.59 -21.10
C ALA A 23 -12.72 -2.90 -20.17
N ILE A 24 -13.54 -1.89 -19.94
CA ILE A 24 -14.81 -1.99 -19.21
C ILE A 24 -15.86 -1.23 -20.01
N GLU A 25 -16.92 -1.91 -20.41
CA GLU A 25 -17.98 -1.35 -21.25
C GLU A 25 -19.35 -1.65 -20.65
N ARG A 26 -20.28 -0.69 -20.77
CA ARG A 26 -21.66 -0.91 -20.35
C ARG A 26 -22.47 -1.41 -21.56
N SER A 27 -23.19 -2.51 -21.38
CA SER A 27 -24.08 -3.05 -22.41
C SER A 27 -25.41 -2.30 -22.43
N ASP A 28 -26.15 -2.43 -23.52
CA ASP A 28 -27.50 -1.86 -23.68
C ASP A 28 -28.51 -2.43 -22.66
N SER A 29 -28.26 -3.62 -22.14
CA SER A 29 -29.06 -4.25 -21.08
C SER A 29 -28.76 -3.69 -19.67
N GLY A 30 -27.77 -2.81 -19.53
CA GLY A 30 -27.34 -2.24 -18.25
C GLY A 30 -26.32 -3.07 -17.47
N SER A 31 -25.97 -4.27 -17.96
CA SER A 31 -24.85 -5.06 -17.40
C SER A 31 -23.49 -4.50 -17.85
N TRP A 32 -22.44 -4.93 -17.18
CA TRP A 32 -21.07 -4.58 -17.53
C TRP A 32 -20.36 -5.73 -18.23
N LYS A 33 -19.60 -5.41 -19.24
CA LYS A 33 -18.65 -6.30 -19.89
C LYS A 33 -17.24 -5.89 -19.51
N VAL A 34 -16.51 -6.77 -18.86
CA VAL A 34 -15.11 -6.59 -18.48
C VAL A 34 -14.26 -7.46 -19.40
N THR A 35 -13.45 -6.83 -20.21
CA THR A 35 -12.49 -7.52 -21.10
C THR A 35 -11.14 -7.62 -20.39
N THR A 36 -10.55 -8.81 -20.46
CA THR A 36 -9.23 -9.08 -19.91
C THR A 36 -8.30 -9.67 -20.98
N ASP A 37 -7.03 -9.76 -20.68
CA ASP A 37 -6.02 -10.44 -21.51
C ASP A 37 -6.28 -11.97 -21.65
N LYS A 38 -7.24 -12.54 -20.90
CA LYS A 38 -7.54 -13.98 -20.86
C LYS A 38 -8.99 -14.33 -21.16
N GLY A 39 -9.82 -13.35 -21.40
CA GLY A 39 -11.23 -13.58 -21.69
C GLY A 39 -12.12 -12.45 -21.21
N GLU A 40 -13.42 -12.68 -21.22
CA GLU A 40 -14.43 -11.69 -20.91
C GLU A 40 -15.30 -12.14 -19.73
N ILE A 41 -15.76 -11.19 -18.93
CA ILE A 41 -16.67 -11.41 -17.81
C ILE A 41 -17.84 -10.44 -17.97
N THR A 42 -19.07 -10.94 -17.83
CA THR A 42 -20.27 -10.10 -17.74
C THR A 42 -20.78 -10.09 -16.30
N CYS A 43 -21.09 -8.91 -15.78
CA CYS A 43 -21.56 -8.74 -14.40
C CYS A 43 -22.51 -7.54 -14.28
N GLU A 44 -23.28 -7.51 -13.19
CA GLU A 44 -24.20 -6.41 -12.86
C GLU A 44 -23.48 -5.25 -12.19
N HIS A 45 -22.46 -5.55 -11.40
CA HIS A 45 -21.73 -4.55 -10.61
C HIS A 45 -20.23 -4.76 -10.72
N ILE A 46 -19.48 -3.64 -10.70
CA ILE A 46 -18.02 -3.65 -10.66
C ILE A 46 -17.57 -2.89 -9.41
N VAL A 47 -16.67 -3.48 -8.66
CA VAL A 47 -15.97 -2.80 -7.56
C VAL A 47 -14.52 -2.56 -7.97
N SER A 48 -14.15 -1.30 -8.16
CA SER A 48 -12.77 -0.92 -8.43
C SER A 48 -11.99 -0.78 -7.12
N ALA A 49 -11.02 -1.64 -6.90
CA ALA A 49 -10.11 -1.61 -5.75
C ALA A 49 -8.65 -1.68 -6.25
N THR A 50 -8.33 -0.88 -7.26
CA THR A 50 -7.14 -1.01 -8.10
C THR A 50 -5.93 -0.18 -7.62
N GLY A 51 -6.01 0.44 -6.43
CA GLY A 51 -4.89 1.13 -5.79
C GLY A 51 -4.24 2.17 -6.70
N ASN A 52 -2.95 2.04 -6.97
CA ASN A 52 -2.21 2.97 -7.83
C ASN A 52 -2.75 3.02 -9.27
N PHE A 53 -3.47 2.00 -9.73
CA PHE A 53 -4.11 1.95 -11.04
C PHE A 53 -5.52 2.56 -11.07
N ALA A 54 -6.05 3.07 -9.95
CA ALA A 54 -7.44 3.56 -9.86
C ALA A 54 -7.77 4.61 -10.92
N ARG A 55 -6.84 5.51 -11.22
CA ARG A 55 -7.02 6.54 -12.24
C ARG A 55 -7.14 5.94 -13.64
N LYS A 56 -6.32 4.94 -13.98
CA LYS A 56 -6.41 4.22 -15.27
C LYS A 56 -7.73 3.46 -15.39
N THR A 57 -8.09 2.72 -14.35
CA THR A 57 -9.35 1.97 -14.31
C THR A 57 -10.55 2.88 -14.41
N GLY A 58 -10.53 4.02 -13.70
CA GLY A 58 -11.59 5.03 -13.81
C GLY A 58 -11.76 5.57 -15.22
N LYS A 59 -10.66 5.85 -15.93
CA LYS A 59 -10.71 6.33 -17.32
C LYS A 59 -11.39 5.35 -18.27
N MET A 60 -11.33 4.03 -18.03
CA MET A 60 -12.00 3.03 -18.86
C MET A 60 -13.52 3.21 -18.88
N VAL A 61 -14.08 3.83 -17.86
CA VAL A 61 -15.52 4.10 -17.71
C VAL A 61 -15.87 5.59 -17.69
N GLY A 62 -14.94 6.46 -18.13
CA GLY A 62 -15.15 7.90 -18.23
C GLY A 62 -15.03 8.65 -16.90
N LEU A 63 -14.53 8.03 -15.83
CA LEU A 63 -14.32 8.65 -14.53
C LEU A 63 -12.90 9.22 -14.38
N ASN A 64 -12.80 10.40 -13.78
CA ASN A 64 -11.54 10.96 -13.36
C ASN A 64 -11.37 10.76 -11.85
N ILE A 65 -10.81 9.62 -11.45
CA ILE A 65 -10.55 9.31 -10.04
C ILE A 65 -9.35 10.14 -9.57
N PRO A 66 -9.49 10.99 -8.53
CA PRO A 66 -8.43 11.89 -8.09
C PRO A 66 -7.43 11.19 -7.16
N VAL A 67 -6.82 10.12 -7.63
CA VAL A 67 -5.76 9.39 -6.93
C VAL A 67 -4.45 9.66 -7.65
N ILE A 68 -3.47 10.17 -6.91
CA ILE A 68 -2.09 10.35 -7.40
C ILE A 68 -1.18 9.61 -6.42
N PRO A 69 -0.48 8.56 -6.88
CA PRO A 69 0.50 7.89 -6.06
C PRO A 69 1.66 8.81 -5.69
N VAL A 70 2.16 8.67 -4.48
CA VAL A 70 3.37 9.34 -4.02
C VAL A 70 4.37 8.29 -3.54
N GLU A 71 5.64 8.63 -3.57
CA GLU A 71 6.66 7.82 -2.94
C GLU A 71 6.46 7.79 -1.43
N HIS A 72 6.61 6.63 -0.84
CA HIS A 72 6.51 6.45 0.60
C HIS A 72 7.54 5.44 1.07
N GLN A 73 8.27 5.82 2.10
CA GLN A 73 9.39 5.02 2.58
C GLN A 73 9.09 4.42 3.96
N TYR A 74 9.76 3.31 4.25
CA TYR A 74 9.90 2.81 5.60
C TYR A 74 11.26 2.13 5.78
N ILE A 75 11.73 2.14 7.02
CA ILE A 75 13.01 1.57 7.42
C ILE A 75 12.76 0.28 8.18
N VAL A 76 13.53 -0.75 7.86
CA VAL A 76 13.64 -1.98 8.65
C VAL A 76 15.02 -2.01 9.28
N THR A 77 15.06 -2.17 10.60
CA THR A 77 16.34 -2.27 11.33
C THR A 77 16.90 -3.69 11.32
N GLU A 78 18.17 -3.80 11.66
CA GLU A 78 18.70 -5.06 12.15
C GLU A 78 17.97 -5.50 13.43
N ALA A 79 18.16 -6.75 13.81
CA ALA A 79 17.50 -7.29 14.97
C ALA A 79 18.05 -6.70 16.27
N HIS A 80 17.15 -6.32 17.20
CA HIS A 80 17.52 -5.83 18.52
C HIS A 80 17.58 -7.00 19.53
N PRO A 81 18.64 -7.07 20.35
CA PRO A 81 18.81 -8.18 21.32
C PRO A 81 17.61 -8.36 22.25
N ASP A 82 17.10 -7.27 22.82
CA ASP A 82 15.99 -7.33 23.78
C ASP A 82 14.67 -7.76 23.12
N ILE A 83 14.43 -7.38 21.87
CA ILE A 83 13.25 -7.83 21.11
C ILE A 83 13.35 -9.33 20.88
N LYS A 84 14.53 -9.81 20.48
CA LYS A 84 14.76 -11.25 20.30
C LYS A 84 14.59 -12.02 21.60
N ALA A 85 15.11 -11.50 22.72
CA ALA A 85 14.94 -12.13 24.03
C ALA A 85 13.46 -12.23 24.41
N ARG A 86 12.69 -11.15 24.27
CA ARG A 86 11.23 -11.16 24.48
C ARG A 86 10.51 -12.23 23.64
N GLN A 87 10.85 -12.33 22.36
CA GLN A 87 10.25 -13.32 21.45
C GLN A 87 10.62 -14.75 21.87
N ALA A 88 11.86 -14.98 22.29
CA ALA A 88 12.32 -16.29 22.78
C ALA A 88 11.57 -16.71 24.05
N ASP A 89 11.21 -15.76 24.92
CA ASP A 89 10.41 -15.99 26.14
C ASP A 89 8.91 -16.15 25.84
N GLY A 90 8.50 -16.13 24.57
CA GLY A 90 7.10 -16.32 24.15
C GLY A 90 6.22 -15.07 24.39
N ALA A 91 6.82 -13.89 24.59
CA ALA A 91 6.06 -12.66 24.69
C ALA A 91 5.38 -12.32 23.35
N LEU A 92 4.18 -11.76 23.43
CA LEU A 92 3.46 -11.26 22.25
C LEU A 92 4.21 -10.05 21.66
N GLU A 93 4.04 -9.87 20.36
CA GLU A 93 4.52 -8.66 19.69
C GLU A 93 4.00 -7.39 20.39
N MET A 94 4.85 -6.37 20.45
CA MET A 94 4.44 -5.06 20.97
C MET A 94 3.40 -4.44 20.05
N GLY A 95 2.50 -3.66 20.62
CA GLY A 95 1.55 -2.87 19.85
C GLY A 95 2.27 -1.87 18.95
N VAL A 96 1.57 -1.42 17.89
CA VAL A 96 2.08 -0.34 17.05
C VAL A 96 2.14 0.96 17.84
N LEU A 97 3.32 1.54 17.93
CA LEU A 97 3.52 2.89 18.43
C LEU A 97 3.26 3.89 17.31
N ARG A 98 2.48 4.92 17.57
CA ARG A 98 2.26 6.04 16.65
C ARG A 98 2.62 7.35 17.34
N ASP A 99 3.53 8.11 16.76
CA ASP A 99 3.85 9.48 17.15
C ASP A 99 3.25 10.44 16.13
N SER A 100 2.17 11.14 16.53
CA SER A 100 1.47 12.08 15.65
C SER A 100 2.25 13.38 15.45
N ASP A 101 3.02 13.81 16.44
CA ASP A 101 3.85 15.02 16.35
C ASP A 101 5.08 14.77 15.49
N GLY A 102 5.76 13.62 15.70
CA GLY A 102 6.88 13.17 14.86
C GLY A 102 6.46 12.66 13.49
N GLN A 103 5.14 12.45 13.27
CA GLN A 103 4.58 11.96 12.03
C GLN A 103 5.19 10.64 11.56
N TRP A 104 5.24 9.65 12.45
CA TRP A 104 5.72 8.31 12.17
C TRP A 104 4.98 7.26 12.99
N TYR A 105 5.11 6.01 12.58
CA TYR A 105 4.74 4.83 13.37
C TYR A 105 5.92 3.88 13.47
N MET A 106 5.91 3.04 14.51
CA MET A 106 6.91 2.01 14.75
C MET A 106 6.25 0.73 15.22
N ARG A 107 6.76 -0.42 14.79
CA ARG A 107 6.34 -1.74 15.26
C ARG A 107 7.48 -2.75 15.19
N GLU A 108 7.31 -3.88 15.88
CA GLU A 108 8.21 -5.02 15.73
C GLU A 108 8.14 -5.62 14.31
N GLU A 109 9.27 -6.07 13.80
CA GLU A 109 9.38 -6.83 12.57
C GLU A 109 10.63 -7.71 12.60
N ALA A 110 10.44 -9.02 12.48
CA ALA A 110 11.53 -10.01 12.37
C ALA A 110 12.66 -9.88 13.42
N GLY A 111 12.29 -9.55 14.65
CA GLY A 111 13.23 -9.34 15.77
C GLY A 111 13.88 -7.98 15.82
N GLY A 112 13.52 -7.07 14.94
CA GLY A 112 13.91 -5.66 14.92
C GLY A 112 12.69 -4.75 14.90
N LEU A 113 12.84 -3.56 14.34
CA LEU A 113 11.81 -2.53 14.27
C LEU A 113 11.58 -2.07 12.83
N ILE A 114 10.33 -1.74 12.52
CA ILE A 114 10.00 -0.92 11.35
C ILE A 114 9.70 0.50 11.84
N LEU A 115 10.31 1.49 11.19
CA LEU A 115 9.91 2.89 11.25
C LEU A 115 9.25 3.28 9.93
N GLY A 116 7.98 3.69 9.97
CA GLY A 116 7.24 4.19 8.81
C GLY A 116 6.84 5.65 9.01
N PRO A 117 7.57 6.59 8.42
CA PRO A 117 7.26 8.01 8.51
C PRO A 117 6.09 8.39 7.59
N TYR A 118 5.44 9.50 7.90
CA TYR A 118 4.52 10.20 7.02
C TYR A 118 5.21 11.45 6.48
N GLU A 119 6.02 11.25 5.44
CA GLU A 119 6.91 12.26 4.88
C GLU A 119 6.13 13.44 4.29
N LYS A 120 6.44 14.66 4.71
CA LYS A 120 5.94 15.86 4.05
C LYS A 120 6.70 16.10 2.75
N GLY A 121 5.97 16.42 1.68
CA GLY A 121 6.59 16.73 0.39
C GLY A 121 7.13 15.51 -0.36
N ALA A 122 6.66 14.30 -0.02
CA ALA A 122 6.95 13.10 -0.80
C ALA A 122 6.59 13.34 -2.28
N PRO A 123 7.47 12.99 -3.24
CA PRO A 123 7.24 13.29 -4.64
C PRO A 123 6.09 12.46 -5.20
N ALA A 124 5.27 13.08 -6.06
CA ALA A 124 4.27 12.36 -6.82
C ALA A 124 4.95 11.44 -7.85
N CYS A 125 4.43 10.23 -7.94
CA CYS A 125 4.83 9.25 -8.94
C CYS A 125 3.61 8.75 -9.70
N TYR A 126 3.81 8.20 -10.89
CA TYR A 126 2.72 7.63 -11.70
C TYR A 126 1.50 8.57 -11.86
N VAL A 127 1.74 9.86 -12.13
CA VAL A 127 0.67 10.88 -12.22
C VAL A 127 -0.42 10.50 -13.22
N ASP A 128 -0.06 9.81 -14.30
CA ASP A 128 -0.99 9.27 -15.30
C ASP A 128 -1.35 7.78 -15.07
N GLY A 129 -0.95 7.24 -13.93
CA GLY A 129 -1.02 5.82 -13.57
C GLY A 129 0.28 5.09 -13.89
N PRO A 130 0.57 3.97 -13.21
CA PRO A 130 1.73 3.13 -13.49
C PRO A 130 1.71 2.62 -14.94
N SER A 131 2.87 2.20 -15.47
CA SER A 131 2.90 1.49 -16.77
C SER A 131 2.13 0.17 -16.66
N ASP A 132 1.68 -0.38 -17.78
CA ASP A 132 0.96 -1.66 -17.78
C ASP A 132 1.87 -2.85 -17.41
N GLU A 133 3.18 -2.65 -17.50
CA GLU A 133 4.22 -3.60 -17.16
C GLU A 133 4.74 -3.44 -15.73
N SER A 134 4.21 -2.46 -14.98
CA SER A 134 4.68 -2.13 -13.64
C SER A 134 4.28 -3.20 -12.64
N GLU A 135 5.26 -3.88 -12.05
CA GLU A 135 5.09 -4.90 -11.03
C GLU A 135 6.08 -4.66 -9.88
N TYR A 136 5.58 -4.45 -8.66
CA TYR A 136 6.39 -4.41 -7.43
C TYR A 136 7.61 -3.48 -7.50
N GLU A 137 7.51 -2.39 -8.24
CA GLU A 137 8.60 -1.43 -8.37
C GLU A 137 8.88 -0.75 -7.04
N LEU A 138 10.17 -0.65 -6.73
CA LEU A 138 10.70 0.14 -5.64
C LEU A 138 11.55 1.26 -6.23
N PHE A 139 11.43 2.44 -5.63
CA PHE A 139 12.24 3.60 -5.96
C PHE A 139 13.55 3.60 -5.16
N GLN A 140 14.47 4.47 -5.58
CA GLN A 140 15.67 4.71 -4.80
C GLN A 140 15.31 5.31 -3.43
N GLU A 141 15.99 4.88 -2.40
CA GLU A 141 15.84 5.46 -1.07
C GLU A 141 16.31 6.92 -1.06
N ASP A 142 15.60 7.74 -0.29
CA ASP A 142 15.92 9.12 -0.02
C ASP A 142 16.11 9.32 1.49
N LEU A 143 17.35 9.24 1.91
CA LEU A 143 17.71 9.33 3.33
C LEU A 143 17.55 10.75 3.89
N GLU A 144 17.66 11.78 3.05
CA GLU A 144 17.47 13.17 3.49
C GLU A 144 16.02 13.41 3.94
N ARG A 145 15.04 12.84 3.24
CA ARG A 145 13.63 12.90 3.66
C ARG A 145 13.36 12.08 4.92
N LEU A 146 14.12 11.02 5.16
CA LEU A 146 13.94 10.15 6.33
C LEU A 146 14.61 10.72 7.59
N GLU A 147 15.67 11.50 7.46
CA GLU A 147 16.51 11.96 8.59
C GLU A 147 15.70 12.61 9.73
N PRO A 148 14.79 13.56 9.51
CA PRO A 148 14.02 14.18 10.59
C PRO A 148 13.20 13.16 11.40
N HIS A 149 12.64 12.17 10.71
CA HIS A 149 11.84 11.11 11.34
C HIS A 149 12.71 10.11 12.09
N ILE A 150 13.90 9.80 11.57
CA ILE A 150 14.89 8.95 12.23
C ILE A 150 15.32 9.60 13.55
N LEU A 151 15.68 10.87 13.53
CA LEU A 151 16.11 11.61 14.72
C LEU A 151 14.99 11.68 15.77
N SER A 152 13.78 12.01 15.36
CA SER A 152 12.61 12.00 16.25
C SER A 152 12.31 10.61 16.83
N ALA A 153 12.45 9.56 16.02
CA ALA A 153 12.25 8.20 16.47
C ALA A 153 13.30 7.75 17.48
N MET A 154 14.56 8.10 17.26
CA MET A 154 15.66 7.81 18.20
C MET A 154 15.48 8.54 19.54
N GLU A 155 14.98 9.76 19.53
CA GLU A 155 14.66 10.51 20.76
C GLU A 155 13.55 9.85 21.57
N ARG A 156 12.50 9.37 20.90
CA ARG A 156 11.32 8.74 21.55
C ARG A 156 11.54 7.28 21.91
N VAL A 157 12.30 6.57 21.08
CA VAL A 157 12.59 5.13 21.22
C VAL A 157 14.09 4.93 21.09
N PRO A 158 14.88 5.13 22.14
CA PRO A 158 16.36 5.03 22.08
C PRO A 158 16.85 3.70 21.49
N ALA A 159 16.18 2.59 21.77
CA ALA A 159 16.49 1.28 21.21
C ALA A 159 16.52 1.25 19.67
N PHE A 160 15.78 2.14 19.01
CA PHE A 160 15.85 2.27 17.55
C PHE A 160 17.21 2.76 17.06
N GLY A 161 17.89 3.59 17.85
CA GLY A 161 19.24 4.09 17.54
C GLY A 161 20.38 3.13 17.92
N GLU A 162 20.08 2.02 18.63
CA GLU A 162 21.08 1.05 19.07
C GLU A 162 21.40 -0.02 18.03
N VAL A 163 20.64 -0.07 16.94
CA VAL A 163 20.78 -1.05 15.86
C VAL A 163 20.91 -0.39 14.50
N GLY A 164 21.58 -1.07 13.57
CA GLY A 164 21.76 -0.59 12.21
C GLY A 164 20.48 -0.68 11.35
N VAL A 165 20.47 0.08 10.26
CA VAL A 165 19.44 -0.05 9.21
C VAL A 165 19.76 -1.27 8.36
N LYS A 166 18.84 -2.20 8.33
CA LYS A 166 18.93 -3.39 7.47
C LYS A 166 18.50 -3.08 6.04
N LYS A 167 17.41 -2.35 5.89
CA LYS A 167 16.87 -1.99 4.58
C LYS A 167 15.92 -0.80 4.66
N VAL A 168 15.95 0.01 3.63
CA VAL A 168 14.92 1.01 3.34
C VAL A 168 14.10 0.51 2.17
N TYR A 169 12.80 0.70 2.25
CA TYR A 169 11.87 0.45 1.14
C TYR A 169 11.23 1.76 0.76
N ASN A 170 11.29 2.11 -0.53
CA ASN A 170 10.60 3.25 -1.10
C ASN A 170 9.66 2.75 -2.19
N GLY A 171 8.36 2.91 -2.02
CA GLY A 171 7.36 2.41 -2.95
C GLY A 171 6.21 3.38 -3.14
N ALA A 172 5.44 3.16 -4.19
CA ALA A 172 4.26 3.98 -4.47
C ALA A 172 3.12 3.65 -3.50
N ILE A 173 2.51 4.68 -2.94
CA ILE A 173 1.27 4.58 -2.18
C ILE A 173 0.20 5.49 -2.81
N ALA A 174 -1.00 4.94 -3.02
CA ALA A 174 -2.11 5.69 -3.58
C ALA A 174 -2.69 6.68 -2.56
N TYR A 175 -2.66 7.97 -2.88
CA TYR A 175 -3.27 9.01 -2.06
C TYR A 175 -4.40 9.70 -2.80
N THR A 176 -5.46 9.99 -2.06
CA THR A 176 -6.52 10.93 -2.44
C THR A 176 -6.17 12.33 -1.94
N PRO A 177 -6.80 13.40 -2.46
CA PRO A 177 -6.48 14.77 -2.04
C PRO A 177 -6.67 15.07 -0.56
N ASP A 178 -7.57 14.36 0.10
CA ASP A 178 -7.88 14.50 1.53
C ASP A 178 -7.30 13.36 2.39
N GLY A 179 -6.61 12.40 1.77
CA GLY A 179 -6.06 11.24 2.45
C GLY A 179 -7.09 10.20 2.88
N SER A 180 -8.37 10.38 2.54
CA SER A 180 -9.45 9.46 2.90
C SER A 180 -9.78 8.47 1.77
N PRO A 181 -10.21 7.24 2.06
CA PRO A 181 -10.66 6.31 1.04
C PRO A 181 -11.87 6.85 0.28
N ILE A 182 -11.88 6.67 -1.04
CA ILE A 182 -13.06 6.93 -1.88
C ILE A 182 -13.93 5.67 -1.81
N VAL A 183 -15.09 5.77 -1.15
CA VAL A 183 -16.02 4.65 -0.96
C VAL A 183 -17.44 5.09 -1.33
N GLY A 184 -18.03 4.42 -2.30
CA GLY A 184 -19.39 4.71 -2.74
C GLY A 184 -19.61 4.38 -4.21
N PRO A 185 -20.85 4.53 -4.71
CA PRO A 185 -21.14 4.37 -6.13
C PRO A 185 -20.51 5.53 -6.92
N ALA A 186 -20.15 5.24 -8.16
CA ALA A 186 -19.58 6.25 -9.05
C ALA A 186 -20.66 7.10 -9.74
N TRP A 187 -21.86 6.52 -9.91
CA TRP A 187 -23.06 7.15 -10.48
C TRP A 187 -24.29 6.71 -9.69
N ASP A 188 -25.30 7.57 -9.67
CA ASP A 188 -26.65 7.25 -9.20
C ASP A 188 -27.48 6.58 -10.30
#